data_89e2028ba7af4805e54cbc1559c4b641
#
_entry.id   89e2028ba7af4805e54cbc1559c4b641
#
_cell.length_a   1.000
_cell.length_b   1.000
_cell.length_c   1.000
_cell.angle_alpha   90.00
_cell.angle_beta   90.00
_cell.angle_gamma   90.00
#
_symmetry.space_group_name_H-M   'P 1'
#
loop_
_entity.id
_entity.type
_entity.pdbx_description
1 polymer ?
#
loop_
_entity_poly.entity_id
_entity_poly.type
_entity_poly.pdbx_seq_one_letter_code
_entity_poly.pdbx_strand_id
1 'polypeptide(L)'
;MSSKTNPRLQSLIAELKTAAGDSDAAVWQDVADRLEKPRRTHAEVNLGRIERYARDDETIVVPGKVLGSGVLETNVTVAAVDFSSTAQTKIGQVGDAVSLEEAIETNPDGTNVRVIR
;
A
#
# COMPACT_ATOMS: atom_id res chain seq x y z
N MET A 1 -20.19 11.73 -15.69
CA MET A 1 -19.43 11.53 -15.73
C MET A 1 -18.69 11.36 -15.02
N SER A 2 -18.42 10.98 -14.79
CA SER A 2 -17.85 10.71 -14.14
C SER A 2 -16.72 10.40 -14.04
N SER A 3 -16.13 10.51 -14.64
CA SER A 3 -14.89 10.13 -14.55
C SER A 3 -14.14 11.13 -13.88
N LYS A 4 -14.24 11.16 -12.62
CA LYS A 4 -13.40 11.97 -11.95
C LYS A 4 -12.10 11.39 -11.92
N THR A 5 -11.22 11.93 -12.61
CA THR A 5 -9.85 11.56 -12.61
C THR A 5 -9.22 12.09 -11.36
N ASN A 6 -8.65 11.23 -10.55
CA ASN A 6 -7.90 11.63 -9.37
C ASN A 6 -6.45 11.85 -9.78
N PRO A 7 -5.98 13.11 -9.82
CA PRO A 7 -4.61 13.38 -10.30
C PRO A 7 -3.53 12.69 -9.46
N ARG A 8 -3.74 12.62 -8.14
CA ARG A 8 -2.77 11.93 -7.29
C ARG A 8 -2.67 10.45 -7.67
N LEU A 9 -3.80 9.82 -7.88
CA LEU A 9 -3.82 8.40 -8.22
C LEU A 9 -3.15 8.15 -9.57
N GLN A 10 -3.40 9.02 -10.54
CA GLN A 10 -2.75 8.89 -11.85
C GLN A 10 -1.24 9.04 -11.75
N SER A 11 -0.77 10.01 -10.98
CA SER A 11 0.66 10.22 -10.76
C SER A 11 1.28 9.02 -10.05
N LEU A 12 0.58 8.48 -9.05
CA LEU A 12 1.05 7.32 -8.31
C LEU A 12 1.18 6.10 -9.24
N ILE A 13 0.19 5.86 -10.07
CA ILE A 13 0.24 4.74 -11.00
C ILE A 13 1.44 4.89 -11.94
N ALA A 14 1.68 6.11 -12.43
CA ALA A 14 2.83 6.36 -13.30
C ALA A 14 4.14 6.09 -12.58
N GLU A 15 4.26 6.52 -11.32
CA GLU A 15 5.46 6.27 -10.53
C GLU A 15 5.68 4.79 -10.28
N LEU A 16 4.60 4.04 -10.02
CA LEU A 16 4.69 2.60 -9.82
C LEU A 16 5.19 1.89 -11.07
N LYS A 17 4.69 2.29 -12.23
CA LYS A 17 5.13 1.70 -13.49
C LYS A 17 6.59 2.04 -13.79
N THR A 18 7.00 3.26 -13.48
CA THR A 18 8.38 3.68 -13.66
C THR A 18 9.31 2.87 -12.77
N ALA A 19 8.94 2.71 -11.51
CA ALA A 19 9.75 1.92 -10.57
C ALA A 19 9.83 0.47 -11.01
N ALA A 20 8.72 -0.09 -11.48
CA ALA A 20 8.70 -1.46 -11.96
C ALA A 20 9.66 -1.67 -13.13
N GLY A 21 9.68 -0.71 -14.05
CA GLY A 21 10.57 -0.80 -15.22
C GLY A 21 12.03 -0.56 -14.87
N ASP A 22 12.30 0.47 -14.08
CA ASP A 22 13.66 0.87 -13.76
C ASP A 22 14.39 -0.16 -12.89
N SER A 23 13.66 -0.77 -11.95
CA SER A 23 14.25 -1.69 -10.99
C SER A 23 13.87 -3.15 -11.26
N ASP A 24 13.16 -3.40 -12.34
CA ASP A 24 12.66 -4.74 -12.67
C ASP A 24 11.89 -5.34 -11.49
N ALA A 25 11.09 -4.51 -10.83
CA ALA A 25 10.36 -4.90 -9.63
C ALA A 25 8.91 -5.20 -9.97
N ALA A 26 8.62 -6.46 -10.23
CA ALA A 26 7.28 -6.90 -10.62
C ALA A 26 6.21 -6.54 -9.59
N VAL A 27 6.59 -6.40 -8.31
CA VAL A 27 5.64 -6.06 -7.26
C VAL A 27 4.99 -4.70 -7.54
N TRP A 28 5.76 -3.72 -8.02
CA TRP A 28 5.22 -2.39 -8.29
C TRP A 28 4.31 -2.39 -9.51
N GLN A 29 4.60 -3.24 -10.48
CA GLN A 29 3.71 -3.39 -11.63
C GLN A 29 2.38 -4.00 -11.20
N ASP A 30 2.41 -5.00 -10.33
CA ASP A 30 1.20 -5.61 -9.81
C ASP A 30 0.33 -4.59 -9.08
N VAL A 31 0.95 -3.76 -8.25
CA VAL A 31 0.22 -2.72 -7.53
C VAL A 31 -0.39 -1.71 -8.50
N ALA A 32 0.37 -1.30 -9.51
CA ALA A 32 -0.13 -0.36 -10.51
C ALA A 32 -1.35 -0.93 -11.24
N ASP A 33 -1.26 -2.19 -11.65
CA ASP A 33 -2.35 -2.85 -12.37
C ASP A 33 -3.63 -2.89 -11.53
N ARG A 34 -3.49 -3.15 -10.24
CA ARG A 34 -4.66 -3.19 -9.35
C ARG A 34 -5.28 -1.82 -9.18
N LEU A 35 -4.46 -0.77 -9.14
CA LEU A 35 -4.97 0.59 -8.96
C LEU A 35 -5.57 1.16 -10.24
N GLU A 36 -5.26 0.59 -11.40
CA GLU A 36 -5.88 1.00 -12.66
C GLU A 36 -7.31 0.49 -12.80
N LYS A 37 -7.71 -0.48 -12.00
CA LYS A 37 -9.05 -1.02 -12.03
C LYS A 37 -10.03 -0.06 -11.37
N PRO A 38 -11.34 -0.23 -11.60
CA PRO A 38 -12.33 0.64 -10.97
C PRO A 38 -12.14 0.73 -9.47
N ARG A 39 -12.35 1.91 -8.94
CA ARG A 39 -12.10 2.19 -7.53
C ARG A 39 -12.82 1.21 -6.60
N ARG A 40 -14.02 0.78 -6.97
CA ARG A 40 -14.78 -0.15 -6.14
C ARG A 40 -14.11 -1.52 -5.98
N THR A 41 -13.12 -1.81 -6.82
CA THR A 41 -12.39 -3.08 -6.73
C THR A 41 -11.04 -2.92 -6.04
N HIS A 42 -10.69 -1.71 -5.60
CA HIS A 42 -9.46 -1.51 -4.85
C HIS A 42 -9.57 -2.20 -3.49
N ALA A 43 -8.44 -2.63 -2.96
CA ALA A 43 -8.42 -3.37 -1.72
C ALA A 43 -8.91 -2.50 -0.56
N GLU A 44 -9.62 -3.13 0.38
CA GLU A 44 -9.91 -2.55 1.68
C GLU A 44 -9.50 -3.61 2.69
N VAL A 45 -8.46 -3.33 3.46
CA VAL A 45 -7.83 -4.32 4.31
C VAL A 45 -7.81 -3.82 5.74
N ASN A 46 -8.32 -4.64 6.65
CA ASN A 46 -8.29 -4.34 8.08
C ASN A 46 -6.96 -4.75 8.70
N LEU A 47 -6.63 -4.15 9.82
CA LEU A 47 -5.37 -4.43 10.52
C LEU A 47 -5.25 -5.89 10.94
N GLY A 48 -6.37 -6.54 11.28
CA GLY A 48 -6.34 -7.95 11.63
C GLY A 48 -5.81 -8.82 10.49
N ARG A 49 -6.15 -8.45 9.25
CA ARG A 49 -5.65 -9.18 8.10
C ARG A 49 -4.15 -8.95 7.90
N ILE A 50 -3.70 -7.73 8.13
CA ILE A 50 -2.26 -7.43 8.04
C ILE A 50 -1.50 -8.22 9.09
N GLU A 51 -1.98 -8.21 10.32
CA GLU A 51 -1.34 -8.96 11.41
C GLU A 51 -1.23 -10.45 11.08
N ARG A 52 -2.22 -10.98 10.41
CA ARG A 52 -2.26 -12.41 10.10
C ARG A 52 -1.11 -12.84 9.18
N TYR A 53 -0.71 -11.96 8.25
CA TYR A 53 0.27 -12.32 7.22
C TYR A 53 1.61 -11.63 7.36
N ALA A 54 1.68 -10.53 8.10
CA ALA A 54 2.89 -9.71 8.18
C ALA A 54 3.96 -10.38 9.05
N ARG A 55 5.19 -10.12 8.68
CA ARG A 55 6.35 -10.53 9.49
C ARG A 55 7.14 -9.30 9.86
N ASP A 56 7.90 -9.40 10.96
CA ASP A 56 8.68 -8.27 11.45
C ASP A 56 9.58 -7.70 10.34
N ASP A 57 9.65 -6.38 10.33
CA ASP A 57 10.52 -5.62 9.41
C ASP A 57 10.13 -5.68 7.94
N GLU A 58 8.95 -6.21 7.63
CA GLU A 58 8.45 -6.14 6.25
C GLU A 58 7.80 -4.79 5.96
N THR A 59 7.74 -4.45 4.67
CA THR A 59 6.90 -3.37 4.19
C THR A 59 5.65 -4.01 3.59
N ILE A 60 4.51 -3.70 4.18
CA ILE A 60 3.22 -4.22 3.70
C ILE A 60 2.65 -3.18 2.75
N VAL A 61 2.28 -3.61 1.55
CA VAL A 61 1.68 -2.72 0.55
C VAL A 61 0.24 -3.13 0.33
N VAL A 62 -0.67 -2.17 0.49
CA VAL A 62 -2.10 -2.39 0.25
C VAL A 62 -2.51 -1.52 -0.93
N PRO A 63 -2.92 -2.12 -2.05
CA PRO A 63 -3.34 -1.33 -3.22
C PRO A 63 -4.77 -0.82 -3.02
N GLY A 64 -4.94 0.06 -2.06
CA GLY A 64 -6.23 0.62 -1.69
C GLY A 64 -6.17 1.26 -0.32
N LYS A 65 -7.16 0.96 0.51
CA LYS A 65 -7.34 1.61 1.81
C LYS A 65 -7.13 0.63 2.96
N VAL A 66 -6.47 1.09 4.01
CA VAL A 66 -6.31 0.32 5.24
C VAL A 66 -7.30 0.82 6.26
N LEU A 67 -8.05 -0.12 6.84
CA LEU A 67 -9.07 0.16 7.85
C LEU A 67 -8.61 -0.33 9.21
N GLY A 68 -9.19 0.24 10.27
CA GLY A 68 -8.66 0.08 11.62
C GLY A 68 -9.19 -1.08 12.44
N SER A 69 -10.01 -1.98 11.87
CA SER A 69 -10.50 -3.12 12.64
C SER A 69 -9.40 -4.11 12.94
N GLY A 70 -9.43 -4.65 14.16
CA GLY A 70 -8.44 -5.62 14.58
C GLY A 70 -7.26 -4.98 15.26
N VAL A 71 -6.25 -5.79 15.52
CA VAL A 71 -5.07 -5.37 16.28
C VAL A 71 -3.83 -5.65 15.44
N LEU A 72 -2.91 -4.69 15.41
CA LEU A 72 -1.61 -4.86 14.77
C LEU A 72 -0.55 -4.80 15.86
N GLU A 73 0.21 -5.86 16.01
CA GLU A 73 1.27 -5.96 16.99
C GLU A 73 2.64 -6.13 16.34
N THR A 74 2.66 -6.61 15.11
CA THR A 74 3.91 -6.84 14.39
C THR A 74 4.52 -5.52 13.93
N ASN A 75 5.82 -5.37 14.11
CA ASN A 75 6.52 -4.16 13.72
C ASN A 75 6.73 -4.16 12.21
N VAL A 76 5.90 -3.42 11.48
CA VAL A 76 5.97 -3.33 10.03
C VAL A 76 5.73 -1.89 9.57
N THR A 77 6.16 -1.61 8.35
CA THR A 77 5.77 -0.38 7.66
C THR A 77 4.61 -0.75 6.76
N VAL A 78 3.52 0.01 6.85
CA VAL A 78 2.34 -0.23 6.01
C VAL A 78 2.19 0.93 5.04
N ALA A 79 2.21 0.61 3.76
CA ALA A 79 2.06 1.60 2.69
C ALA A 79 0.74 1.37 1.97
N ALA A 80 -0.01 2.43 1.74
CA ALA A 80 -1.31 2.31 1.09
C ALA A 80 -1.66 3.62 0.38
N VAL A 81 -2.74 3.58 -0.40
CA VAL A 81 -3.26 4.80 -1.02
C VAL A 81 -3.87 5.69 0.05
N ASP A 82 -4.56 5.08 1.01
CA ASP A 82 -5.24 5.83 2.06
C ASP A 82 -5.35 4.98 3.32
N PHE A 83 -5.60 5.64 4.45
CA PHE A 83 -5.78 4.99 5.75
C PHE A 83 -6.94 5.65 6.47
N SER A 84 -7.74 4.87 7.20
CA SER A 84 -8.67 5.48 8.15
C SER A 84 -7.85 6.06 9.30
N SER A 85 -8.43 7.03 10.01
CA SER A 85 -7.72 7.66 11.14
C SER A 85 -7.40 6.63 12.23
N THR A 86 -8.30 5.69 12.47
CA THR A 86 -8.07 4.62 13.44
C THR A 86 -6.90 3.75 13.02
N ALA A 87 -6.82 3.42 11.72
CA ALA A 87 -5.72 2.61 11.21
C ALA A 87 -4.39 3.32 11.38
N GLN A 88 -4.33 4.61 11.04
CA GLN A 88 -3.09 5.38 11.20
C GLN A 88 -2.60 5.39 12.64
N THR A 89 -3.53 5.60 13.58
CA THR A 89 -3.19 5.63 15.00
C THR A 89 -2.64 4.30 15.47
N LYS A 90 -3.31 3.22 15.11
CA LYS A 90 -2.90 1.89 15.58
C LYS A 90 -1.57 1.46 14.95
N ILE A 91 -1.38 1.73 13.67
CA ILE A 91 -0.12 1.39 13.00
C ILE A 91 1.03 2.15 13.63
N GLY A 92 0.82 3.44 13.91
CA GLY A 92 1.86 4.29 14.49
C GLY A 92 2.33 3.84 15.86
N GLN A 93 1.57 3.01 16.55
CA GLN A 93 1.96 2.49 17.85
C GLN A 93 3.00 1.37 17.76
N VAL A 94 3.08 0.69 16.62
CA VAL A 94 3.99 -0.45 16.46
C VAL A 94 4.91 -0.33 15.26
N GLY A 95 4.64 0.60 14.34
CA GLY A 95 5.44 0.77 13.14
C GLY A 95 5.13 2.09 12.47
N ASP A 96 5.13 2.09 11.14
CA ASP A 96 4.90 3.32 10.36
C ASP A 96 3.82 3.12 9.32
N ALA A 97 2.97 4.15 9.18
CA ALA A 97 1.99 4.22 8.09
C ALA A 97 2.53 5.24 7.10
N VAL A 98 2.74 4.83 5.86
CA VAL A 98 3.34 5.69 4.84
C VAL A 98 2.52 5.65 3.56
N SER A 99 2.76 6.62 2.68
CA SER A 99 2.12 6.61 1.37
C SER A 99 2.82 5.60 0.46
N LEU A 100 2.13 5.18 -0.59
CA LEU A 100 2.77 4.33 -1.59
C LEU A 100 3.91 5.04 -2.28
N GLU A 101 3.79 6.35 -2.47
CA GLU A 101 4.85 7.16 -3.05
C GLU A 101 6.13 7.04 -2.24
N GLU A 102 6.00 7.11 -0.92
CA GLU A 102 7.14 6.98 -0.03
C GLU A 102 7.73 5.57 -0.07
N ALA A 103 6.88 4.56 -0.16
CA ALA A 103 7.34 3.17 -0.25
C ALA A 103 8.17 2.94 -1.51
N ILE A 104 7.76 3.52 -2.63
CA ILE A 104 8.52 3.41 -3.88
C ILE A 104 9.89 4.05 -3.73
N GLU A 105 9.97 5.21 -3.08
CA GLU A 105 11.24 5.90 -2.87
C GLU A 105 12.18 5.12 -1.98
N THR A 106 11.62 4.49 -0.95
CA THR A 106 12.41 3.74 0.03
C THR A 106 12.83 2.38 -0.48
N ASN A 107 11.93 1.72 -1.22
CA ASN A 107 12.16 0.36 -1.72
C ASN A 107 11.86 0.27 -3.21
N PRO A 108 12.64 0.97 -4.06
CA PRO A 108 12.34 0.96 -5.49
C PRO A 108 12.46 -0.43 -6.13
N ASP A 109 13.27 -1.30 -5.54
CA ASP A 109 13.45 -2.67 -6.06
C ASP A 109 12.45 -3.66 -5.49
N GLY A 110 11.59 -3.23 -4.56
CA GLY A 110 10.57 -4.11 -3.98
C GLY A 110 11.09 -5.12 -2.97
N THR A 111 12.29 -4.93 -2.45
CA THR A 111 12.87 -5.84 -1.46
C THR A 111 12.04 -5.81 -0.17
N ASN A 112 11.73 -6.97 0.38
CA ASN A 112 10.97 -7.12 1.62
C ASN A 112 9.56 -6.54 1.56
N VAL A 113 8.99 -6.44 0.37
CA VAL A 113 7.64 -5.93 0.19
C VAL A 113 6.66 -7.09 0.06
N ARG A 114 5.58 -7.04 0.83
CA ARG A 114 4.49 -8.01 0.75
C ARG A 114 3.21 -7.28 0.40
N VAL A 115 2.53 -7.73 -0.65
CA VAL A 115 1.26 -7.13 -1.05
C VAL A 115 0.12 -7.90 -0.37
N ILE A 116 -0.75 -7.16 0.33
CA ILE A 116 -1.93 -7.74 0.98
C ILE A 116 -3.16 -7.06 0.41
N ARG A 117 -4.17 -7.83 0.03
CA ARG A 117 -5.37 -7.32 -0.60
C ARG A 117 -6.63 -8.08 -0.17
#